data_dbe7ad236e30205c2ec2ffe2d21544a4
#
_entry.id   dbe7ad236e30205c2ec2ffe2d21544a4
#
_cell.length_a   1.000
_cell.length_b   1.000
_cell.length_c   1.000
_cell.angle_alpha   90.00
_cell.angle_beta   90.00
_cell.angle_gamma   90.00
#
_symmetry.space_group_name_H-M   'P 1'
#
loop_
_entity.id
_entity.type
_entity.pdbx_description
1 polymer ?
#
loop_
_entity_poly.entity_id
_entity_poly.type
_entity_poly.pdbx_seq_one_letter_code
_entity_poly.pdbx_strand_id
1 'polypeptide(L)'
;WDSGLDLDQSVRTVAQCVAVTDRDLPAAMGWLDVVPIAGDTGLIESTAVSILERWRKAARKRLPELLGSAKSRLDEFGRMAYINQPDIKEARGGLRDSVLVSALTASWLADRPHGTYDDAVERLLDVRDCIHLVAGKDTNMLLSPYQAKVAAMLGLADPTLPDGEREAKSIDDLQTLLARVGRQ
;
A
#
# COMPACT_ATOMS: atom_id res chain seq x y z
N TRP A 1 -1.61 3.15 24.49
CA TRP A 1 -1.37 4.61 24.61
C TRP A 1 0.11 4.90 24.92
N ASP A 2 0.84 4.01 25.59
CA ASP A 2 2.23 4.24 26.02
C ASP A 2 3.29 3.81 24.98
N SER A 3 2.87 3.23 23.86
CA SER A 3 3.80 2.76 22.82
C SER A 3 4.33 3.86 21.89
N GLY A 4 3.75 5.07 21.95
CA GLY A 4 4.07 6.16 21.03
C GLY A 4 3.62 5.94 19.59
N LEU A 5 2.79 4.90 19.36
CA LEU A 5 2.21 4.61 18.04
C LEU A 5 0.86 5.31 17.91
N ASP A 6 0.62 5.91 16.74
CA ASP A 6 -0.68 6.45 16.37
C ASP A 6 -1.55 5.29 15.82
N LEU A 7 -2.52 4.86 16.63
CA LEU A 7 -3.37 3.71 16.32
C LEU A 7 -4.82 4.16 16.12
N ASP A 8 -5.36 3.88 14.95
CA ASP A 8 -6.82 3.92 14.74
C ASP A 8 -7.42 2.64 15.34
N GLN A 9 -8.23 2.81 16.39
CA GLN A 9 -8.81 1.69 17.12
C GLN A 9 -10.34 1.79 17.20
N SER A 10 -10.97 0.65 17.14
CA SER A 10 -12.43 0.55 17.35
C SER A 10 -12.81 -0.77 18.01
N VAL A 11 -13.81 -0.73 18.91
CA VAL A 11 -14.42 -1.92 19.51
C VAL A 11 -15.76 -2.14 18.86
N ARG A 12 -15.94 -3.31 18.25
CA ARG A 12 -17.16 -3.65 17.50
C ARG A 12 -17.59 -5.08 17.77
N THR A 13 -18.88 -5.31 17.80
CA THR A 13 -19.45 -6.67 17.71
C THR A 13 -19.30 -7.18 16.27
N VAL A 14 -19.40 -8.50 16.08
CA VAL A 14 -19.39 -9.11 14.72
C VAL A 14 -20.47 -8.48 13.83
N ALA A 15 -21.68 -8.27 14.34
CA ALA A 15 -22.76 -7.63 13.60
C ALA A 15 -22.41 -6.19 13.15
N GLN A 16 -21.73 -5.43 14.00
CA GLN A 16 -21.27 -4.08 13.67
C GLN A 16 -20.15 -4.11 12.64
N CYS A 17 -19.20 -5.07 12.74
CA CYS A 17 -18.16 -5.26 11.73
C CYS A 17 -18.78 -5.51 10.35
N VAL A 18 -19.71 -6.45 10.26
CA VAL A 18 -20.43 -6.75 9.01
C VAL A 18 -21.20 -5.52 8.49
N ALA A 19 -21.92 -4.81 9.35
CA ALA A 19 -22.70 -3.64 8.94
C ALA A 19 -21.82 -2.47 8.42
N VAL A 20 -20.63 -2.30 8.99
CA VAL A 20 -19.67 -1.28 8.52
C VAL A 20 -19.10 -1.65 7.15
N THR A 21 -18.70 -2.91 6.95
CA THR A 21 -18.13 -3.35 5.66
C THR A 21 -19.13 -3.28 4.51
N ASP A 22 -20.43 -3.36 4.78
CA ASP A 22 -21.47 -3.19 3.75
C ASP A 22 -21.58 -1.75 3.22
N ARG A 23 -21.14 -0.75 4.02
CA ARG A 23 -21.34 0.69 3.71
C ARG A 23 -20.04 1.42 3.43
N ASP A 24 -18.94 0.97 4.02
CA ASP A 24 -17.64 1.61 3.98
C ASP A 24 -16.68 0.73 3.19
N LEU A 25 -16.19 1.27 2.06
CA LEU A 25 -15.28 0.54 1.18
C LEU A 25 -13.90 0.30 1.82
N PRO A 26 -13.25 1.30 2.44
CA PRO A 26 -12.01 1.09 3.18
C PRO A 26 -12.11 0.01 4.26
N ALA A 27 -13.19 0.01 5.05
CA ALA A 27 -13.42 -1.02 6.05
C ALA A 27 -13.59 -2.42 5.43
N ALA A 28 -14.33 -2.53 4.32
CA ALA A 28 -14.46 -3.80 3.61
C ALA A 28 -13.11 -4.31 3.13
N MET A 29 -12.30 -3.43 2.53
CA MET A 29 -10.96 -3.78 2.02
C MET A 29 -10.00 -4.17 3.15
N GLY A 30 -10.04 -3.48 4.30
CA GLY A 30 -9.23 -3.83 5.47
C GLY A 30 -9.53 -5.22 6.04
N TRP A 31 -10.78 -5.67 5.96
CA TRP A 31 -11.17 -7.01 6.38
C TRP A 31 -10.70 -8.13 5.42
N LEU A 32 -10.37 -7.81 4.17
CA LEU A 32 -9.82 -8.80 3.24
C LEU A 32 -8.38 -9.20 3.58
N ASP A 33 -7.70 -8.40 4.42
CA ASP A 33 -6.32 -8.62 4.85
C ASP A 33 -6.20 -8.59 6.39
N VAL A 34 -7.25 -9.00 7.09
CA VAL A 34 -7.26 -9.01 8.55
C VAL A 34 -6.35 -10.09 9.11
N VAL A 35 -5.57 -9.74 10.14
CA VAL A 35 -4.68 -10.66 10.85
C VAL A 35 -5.06 -10.66 12.34
N PRO A 36 -5.37 -11.83 12.93
CA PRO A 36 -5.60 -11.94 14.37
C PRO A 36 -4.27 -11.73 15.12
N ILE A 37 -4.26 -10.81 16.09
CA ILE A 37 -3.06 -10.49 16.88
C ILE A 37 -3.13 -11.17 18.26
N ALA A 38 -4.32 -11.20 18.87
CA ALA A 38 -4.54 -11.78 20.19
C ALA A 38 -6.01 -12.15 20.42
N GLY A 39 -6.28 -12.96 21.42
CA GLY A 39 -7.63 -13.37 21.82
C GLY A 39 -8.15 -14.58 21.05
N ASP A 40 -9.45 -14.61 20.79
CA ASP A 40 -10.13 -15.70 20.07
C ASP A 40 -9.91 -15.55 18.56
N THR A 41 -8.93 -16.25 18.01
CA THR A 41 -8.60 -16.24 16.57
C THR A 41 -9.76 -16.80 15.73
N GLY A 42 -10.48 -17.81 16.22
CA GLY A 42 -11.62 -18.42 15.53
C GLY A 42 -12.77 -17.42 15.32
N LEU A 43 -12.96 -16.49 16.25
CA LEU A 43 -13.94 -15.40 16.09
C LEU A 43 -13.56 -14.48 14.92
N ILE A 44 -12.30 -14.10 14.83
CA ILE A 44 -11.80 -13.24 13.75
C ILE A 44 -11.87 -13.95 12.41
N GLU A 45 -11.39 -15.19 12.33
CA GLU A 45 -11.37 -16.01 11.12
C GLU A 45 -12.78 -16.23 10.56
N SER A 46 -13.75 -16.63 11.42
CA SER A 46 -15.15 -16.82 11.00
C SER A 46 -15.80 -15.53 10.53
N THR A 47 -15.48 -14.41 11.17
CA THR A 47 -15.96 -13.09 10.77
C THR A 47 -15.35 -12.68 9.41
N ALA A 48 -14.07 -12.89 9.20
CA ALA A 48 -13.39 -12.62 7.94
C ALA A 48 -13.98 -13.41 6.78
N VAL A 49 -14.23 -14.72 6.98
CA VAL A 49 -14.91 -15.58 5.98
C VAL A 49 -16.28 -15.03 5.63
N SER A 50 -17.10 -14.65 6.64
CA SER A 50 -18.42 -14.09 6.41
C SER A 50 -18.37 -12.78 5.62
N ILE A 51 -17.42 -11.89 5.93
CA ILE A 51 -17.24 -10.61 5.22
C ILE A 51 -16.76 -10.87 3.79
N LEU A 52 -15.82 -11.79 3.57
CA LEU A 52 -15.36 -12.16 2.24
C LEU A 52 -16.48 -12.69 1.35
N GLU A 53 -17.36 -13.54 1.87
CA GLU A 53 -18.53 -14.03 1.12
C GLU A 53 -19.48 -12.89 0.74
N ARG A 54 -19.72 -11.94 1.65
CA ARG A 54 -20.53 -10.75 1.37
C ARG A 54 -19.87 -9.86 0.33
N TRP A 55 -18.54 -9.65 0.44
CA TRP A 55 -17.76 -8.92 -0.56
C TRP A 55 -17.94 -9.53 -1.96
N ARG A 56 -17.77 -10.85 -2.11
CA ARG A 56 -17.97 -11.56 -3.38
C ARG A 56 -19.35 -11.34 -3.98
N LYS A 57 -20.39 -11.37 -3.16
CA LYS A 57 -21.77 -11.13 -3.60
C LYS A 57 -22.01 -9.68 -4.03
N ALA A 58 -21.35 -8.72 -3.37
CA ALA A 58 -21.56 -7.29 -3.60
C ALA A 58 -20.58 -6.69 -4.62
N ALA A 59 -19.46 -7.34 -4.93
CA ALA A 59 -18.31 -6.79 -5.62
C ALA A 59 -18.66 -6.16 -6.99
N ARG A 60 -19.48 -6.82 -7.80
CA ARG A 60 -19.90 -6.27 -9.11
C ARG A 60 -20.68 -4.95 -8.94
N LYS A 61 -21.51 -4.85 -7.91
CA LYS A 61 -22.29 -3.64 -7.61
C LYS A 61 -21.38 -2.52 -7.09
N ARG A 62 -20.34 -2.87 -6.33
CA ARG A 62 -19.39 -1.93 -5.73
C ARG A 62 -18.21 -1.58 -6.63
N LEU A 63 -18.06 -2.26 -7.77
CA LEU A 63 -16.97 -2.01 -8.71
C LEU A 63 -16.86 -0.54 -9.17
N PRO A 64 -17.97 0.18 -9.50
CA PRO A 64 -17.88 1.61 -9.83
C PRO A 64 -17.34 2.48 -8.69
N GLU A 65 -17.70 2.18 -7.43
CA GLU A 65 -17.17 2.87 -6.23
C GLU A 65 -15.65 2.64 -6.10
N LEU A 66 -15.22 1.40 -6.27
CA LEU A 66 -13.82 0.99 -6.20
C LEU A 66 -12.96 1.69 -7.28
N LEU A 67 -13.44 1.67 -8.53
CA LEU A 67 -12.77 2.32 -9.66
C LEU A 67 -12.81 3.86 -9.55
N GLY A 68 -13.89 4.42 -9.03
CA GLY A 68 -14.02 5.83 -8.75
C GLY A 68 -12.99 6.32 -7.74
N SER A 69 -12.81 5.57 -6.64
CA SER A 69 -11.77 5.87 -5.65
C SER A 69 -10.35 5.83 -6.27
N ALA A 70 -10.05 4.83 -7.09
CA ALA A 70 -8.77 4.75 -7.79
C ALA A 70 -8.54 5.92 -8.76
N LYS A 71 -9.60 6.33 -9.47
CA LYS A 71 -9.55 7.50 -10.37
C LYS A 71 -9.31 8.81 -9.61
N SER A 72 -10.02 9.03 -8.51
CA SER A 72 -9.83 10.24 -7.68
C SER A 72 -8.40 10.33 -7.16
N ARG A 73 -7.81 9.20 -6.71
CA ARG A 73 -6.39 9.19 -6.32
C ARG A 73 -5.46 9.50 -7.48
N LEU A 74 -5.72 8.96 -8.68
CA LEU A 74 -4.92 9.29 -9.86
C LEU A 74 -4.96 10.78 -10.19
N ASP A 75 -6.13 11.40 -10.07
CA ASP A 75 -6.32 12.84 -10.36
C ASP A 75 -5.61 13.72 -9.31
N GLU A 76 -5.55 13.27 -8.05
CA GLU A 76 -4.94 14.00 -6.94
C GLU A 76 -3.42 13.77 -6.83
N PHE A 77 -2.97 12.51 -6.88
CA PHE A 77 -1.58 12.11 -6.61
C PHE A 77 -0.78 11.77 -7.87
N GLY A 78 -1.42 11.70 -9.03
CA GLY A 78 -0.77 11.37 -10.30
C GLY A 78 -0.27 9.93 -10.38
N ARG A 79 0.73 9.72 -11.26
CA ARG A 79 1.33 8.39 -11.49
C ARG A 79 2.74 8.35 -10.91
N MET A 80 3.00 7.44 -9.98
CA MET A 80 4.31 7.29 -9.32
C MET A 80 5.49 7.22 -10.30
N ALA A 81 5.32 6.50 -11.41
CA ALA A 81 6.36 6.31 -12.42
C ALA A 81 6.83 7.60 -13.14
N TYR A 82 6.14 8.73 -12.95
CA TYR A 82 6.42 9.99 -13.66
C TYR A 82 6.56 11.19 -12.71
N ILE A 83 6.65 10.96 -11.40
CA ILE A 83 6.74 12.01 -10.38
C ILE A 83 8.03 11.85 -9.59
N ASN A 84 8.82 12.92 -9.50
CA ASN A 84 10.11 12.91 -8.79
C ASN A 84 9.97 12.82 -7.26
N GLN A 85 8.85 13.27 -6.71
CA GLN A 85 8.53 13.22 -5.28
C GLN A 85 7.13 12.59 -5.09
N PRO A 86 6.97 11.29 -5.39
CA PRO A 86 5.67 10.64 -5.30
C PRO A 86 5.24 10.40 -3.86
N ASP A 87 3.93 10.37 -3.64
CA ASP A 87 3.36 9.61 -2.54
C ASP A 87 3.35 8.12 -2.95
N ILE A 88 4.22 7.32 -2.34
CA ILE A 88 4.40 5.89 -2.71
C ILE A 88 3.22 5.02 -2.28
N LYS A 89 2.30 5.54 -1.49
CA LYS A 89 1.08 4.86 -1.06
C LYS A 89 -0.08 5.22 -1.97
N GLU A 90 -0.35 6.50 -2.19
CA GLU A 90 -1.58 6.98 -2.82
C GLU A 90 -1.46 7.18 -4.34
N ALA A 91 -0.25 7.50 -4.87
CA ALA A 91 -0.05 7.64 -6.31
C ALA A 91 -0.36 6.34 -7.06
N ARG A 92 -0.84 6.47 -8.30
CA ARG A 92 -1.09 5.29 -9.15
C ARG A 92 0.19 4.49 -9.37
N GLY A 93 0.12 3.20 -9.15
CA GLY A 93 1.25 2.26 -9.08
C GLY A 93 1.86 2.17 -7.68
N GLY A 94 1.27 2.81 -6.67
CA GLY A 94 1.69 2.74 -5.27
C GLY A 94 0.97 1.65 -4.47
N LEU A 95 1.23 1.61 -3.16
CA LEU A 95 0.74 0.56 -2.26
C LEU A 95 -0.79 0.45 -2.21
N ARG A 96 -1.53 1.56 -2.41
CA ARG A 96 -2.99 1.51 -2.41
C ARG A 96 -3.56 0.74 -3.60
N ASP A 97 -2.83 0.67 -4.70
CA ASP A 97 -3.26 -0.12 -5.85
C ASP A 97 -3.10 -1.62 -5.60
N SER A 98 -2.15 -2.06 -4.75
CA SER A 98 -2.06 -3.46 -4.35
C SER A 98 -3.28 -3.91 -3.54
N VAL A 99 -3.83 -3.02 -2.70
CA VAL A 99 -5.08 -3.28 -1.97
C VAL A 99 -6.27 -3.40 -2.93
N LEU A 100 -6.32 -2.56 -3.98
CA LEU A 100 -7.31 -2.65 -5.05
C LEU A 100 -7.22 -3.99 -5.79
N VAL A 101 -6.02 -4.42 -6.16
CA VAL A 101 -5.78 -5.72 -6.82
C VAL A 101 -6.22 -6.86 -5.92
N SER A 102 -5.87 -6.82 -4.63
CA SER A 102 -6.30 -7.83 -3.65
C SER A 102 -7.83 -7.90 -3.54
N ALA A 103 -8.51 -6.76 -3.52
CA ALA A 103 -9.97 -6.70 -3.46
C ALA A 103 -10.64 -7.29 -4.71
N LEU A 104 -10.10 -7.01 -5.90
CA LEU A 104 -10.58 -7.56 -7.17
C LEU A 104 -10.34 -9.08 -7.25
N THR A 105 -9.16 -9.54 -6.85
CA THR A 105 -8.80 -10.96 -6.81
C THR A 105 -9.67 -11.72 -5.80
N ALA A 106 -9.85 -11.20 -4.59
CA ALA A 106 -10.68 -11.80 -3.56
C ALA A 106 -12.15 -11.94 -3.99
N SER A 107 -12.62 -11.05 -4.85
CA SER A 107 -13.98 -11.07 -5.41
C SER A 107 -14.16 -11.96 -6.64
N TRP A 108 -13.08 -12.54 -7.18
CA TRP A 108 -13.04 -13.29 -8.44
C TRP A 108 -13.43 -12.47 -9.69
N LEU A 109 -13.33 -11.14 -9.61
CA LEU A 109 -13.55 -10.26 -10.77
C LEU A 109 -12.30 -10.12 -11.62
N ALA A 110 -11.13 -10.40 -11.09
CA ALA A 110 -9.87 -10.44 -11.81
C ALA A 110 -8.95 -11.52 -11.22
N ASP A 111 -8.05 -12.03 -12.04
CA ASP A 111 -6.99 -12.90 -11.58
C ASP A 111 -5.89 -12.07 -10.88
N ARG A 112 -5.17 -12.72 -9.96
CA ARG A 112 -3.98 -12.10 -9.36
C ARG A 112 -2.92 -11.90 -10.44
N PRO A 113 -2.26 -10.75 -10.52
CA PRO A 113 -1.15 -10.56 -11.43
C PRO A 113 -0.03 -11.58 -11.17
N HIS A 114 0.59 -12.04 -12.23
CA HIS A 114 1.71 -13.00 -12.19
C HIS A 114 3.05 -12.29 -12.34
N GLY A 115 4.13 -13.04 -12.15
CA GLY A 115 5.49 -12.55 -12.34
C GLY A 115 6.00 -11.73 -11.17
N THR A 116 6.49 -10.53 -11.45
CA THR A 116 7.20 -9.67 -10.48
C THR A 116 6.28 -8.77 -9.65
N TYR A 117 4.97 -9.00 -9.64
CA TYR A 117 4.01 -8.17 -8.93
C TYR A 117 4.25 -8.18 -7.39
N ASP A 118 4.41 -9.35 -6.82
CA ASP A 118 4.62 -9.48 -5.37
C ASP A 118 5.96 -8.86 -4.96
N ASP A 119 7.03 -9.08 -5.74
CA ASP A 119 8.33 -8.43 -5.56
C ASP A 119 8.21 -6.89 -5.63
N ALA A 120 7.35 -6.38 -6.51
CA ALA A 120 7.11 -4.95 -6.64
C ALA A 120 6.44 -4.36 -5.39
N VAL A 121 5.46 -5.06 -4.82
CA VAL A 121 4.80 -4.65 -3.58
C VAL A 121 5.79 -4.68 -2.40
N GLU A 122 6.60 -5.74 -2.27
CA GLU A 122 7.64 -5.83 -1.24
C GLU A 122 8.65 -4.68 -1.36
N ARG A 123 9.11 -4.37 -2.57
CA ARG A 123 9.99 -3.22 -2.81
C ARG A 123 9.39 -1.88 -2.41
N LEU A 124 8.09 -1.67 -2.63
CA LEU A 124 7.41 -0.46 -2.18
C LEU A 124 7.32 -0.38 -0.65
N LEU A 125 7.15 -1.52 0.03
CA LEU A 125 7.20 -1.57 1.49
C LEU A 125 8.60 -1.24 2.01
N ASP A 126 9.65 -1.81 1.42
CA ASP A 126 11.05 -1.49 1.75
C ASP A 126 11.33 0.02 1.60
N VAL A 127 10.88 0.62 0.47
CA VAL A 127 11.01 2.08 0.24
C VAL A 127 10.26 2.87 1.31
N ARG A 128 9.05 2.46 1.66
CA ARG A 128 8.24 3.11 2.69
C ARG A 128 8.93 3.09 4.05
N ASP A 129 9.45 1.95 4.45
CA ASP A 129 10.15 1.80 5.72
C ASP A 129 11.40 2.69 5.77
N CYS A 130 12.17 2.74 4.69
CA CYS A 130 13.30 3.66 4.56
C CYS A 130 12.86 5.13 4.66
N ILE A 131 11.74 5.52 4.04
CA ILE A 131 11.21 6.90 4.16
C ILE A 131 10.87 7.21 5.61
N HIS A 132 10.17 6.31 6.33
CA HIS A 132 9.82 6.51 7.73
C HIS A 132 11.04 6.67 8.62
N LEU A 133 12.07 5.83 8.41
CA LEU A 133 13.32 5.89 9.17
C LEU A 133 14.08 7.19 8.90
N VAL A 134 14.16 7.63 7.65
CA VAL A 134 14.86 8.86 7.26
C VAL A 134 14.10 10.11 7.72
N ALA A 135 12.78 10.10 7.60
CA ALA A 135 11.92 11.22 7.97
C ALA A 135 11.69 11.34 9.49
N GLY A 136 11.86 10.22 10.24
CA GLY A 136 11.55 10.15 11.68
C GLY A 136 10.07 10.33 12.01
N LYS A 137 9.19 10.10 11.03
CA LYS A 137 7.72 10.23 11.17
C LYS A 137 6.98 9.39 10.13
N ASP A 138 5.70 9.14 10.38
CA ASP A 138 4.81 8.53 9.40
C ASP A 138 4.56 9.48 8.21
N THR A 139 5.16 9.17 7.06
CA THR A 139 4.96 9.88 5.80
C THR A 139 5.21 8.95 4.62
N ASN A 140 4.39 9.04 3.58
CA ASN A 140 4.56 8.26 2.35
C ASN A 140 5.14 9.11 1.21
N MET A 141 5.43 10.38 1.47
CA MET A 141 6.02 11.30 0.49
C MET A 141 7.53 11.10 0.39
N LEU A 142 8.02 10.71 -0.77
CA LEU A 142 9.46 10.65 -1.04
C LEU A 142 9.98 12.03 -1.44
N LEU A 143 10.20 12.89 -0.46
CA LEU A 143 10.71 14.24 -0.69
C LEU A 143 12.18 14.23 -1.10
N SER A 144 12.60 15.23 -1.90
CA SER A 144 13.98 15.34 -2.40
C SER A 144 15.05 15.22 -1.29
N PRO A 145 14.90 15.82 -0.09
CA PRO A 145 15.91 15.68 0.97
C PRO A 145 16.07 14.24 1.51
N TYR A 146 15.12 13.35 1.25
CA TYR A 146 15.17 11.97 1.72
C TYR A 146 15.79 11.02 0.71
N GLN A 147 15.73 11.34 -0.60
CA GLN A 147 16.02 10.42 -1.69
C GLN A 147 17.40 9.78 -1.61
N ALA A 148 18.44 10.56 -1.39
CA ALA A 148 19.82 10.04 -1.30
C ALA A 148 19.98 9.04 -0.13
N LYS A 149 19.41 9.36 1.04
CA LYS A 149 19.49 8.48 2.21
C LYS A 149 18.64 7.22 2.02
N VAL A 150 17.44 7.34 1.47
CA VAL A 150 16.57 6.20 1.14
C VAL A 150 17.27 5.29 0.12
N ALA A 151 17.84 5.85 -0.94
CA ALA A 151 18.60 5.08 -1.93
C ALA A 151 19.79 4.33 -1.33
N ALA A 152 20.54 4.98 -0.43
CA ALA A 152 21.65 4.35 0.27
C ALA A 152 21.19 3.19 1.17
N MET A 153 20.09 3.36 1.91
CA MET A 153 19.52 2.30 2.77
C MET A 153 19.02 1.10 1.95
N LEU A 154 18.54 1.33 0.74
CA LEU A 154 18.13 0.28 -0.20
C LEU A 154 19.30 -0.40 -0.92
N GLY A 155 20.55 0.02 -0.63
CA GLY A 155 21.75 -0.53 -1.25
C GLY A 155 21.98 -0.09 -2.69
N LEU A 156 21.38 1.03 -3.13
CA LEU A 156 21.52 1.57 -4.49
C LEU A 156 22.76 2.47 -4.64
N ALA A 157 23.45 2.81 -3.54
CA ALA A 157 24.65 3.63 -3.57
C ALA A 157 25.87 2.80 -3.98
N ASP A 158 26.51 3.15 -5.10
CA ASP A 158 27.74 2.51 -5.57
C ASP A 158 28.95 3.07 -4.79
N PRO A 159 29.61 2.28 -3.92
CA PRO A 159 30.72 2.74 -3.09
C PRO A 159 32.01 3.05 -3.89
N THR A 160 32.07 2.66 -5.16
CA THR A 160 33.24 2.89 -6.02
C THR A 160 33.27 4.28 -6.66
N LEU A 161 32.12 4.99 -6.63
CA LEU A 161 31.99 6.33 -7.20
C LEU A 161 32.40 7.43 -6.20
N PRO A 162 32.90 8.59 -6.67
CA PRO A 162 33.06 9.79 -5.86
C PRO A 162 31.73 10.23 -5.22
N ASP A 163 31.78 10.88 -4.06
CA ASP A 163 30.59 11.17 -3.25
C ASP A 163 29.46 11.88 -4.00
N GLY A 164 29.75 12.93 -4.77
CA GLY A 164 28.71 13.66 -5.53
C GLY A 164 28.11 12.85 -6.68
N GLU A 165 28.93 12.06 -7.38
CA GLU A 165 28.44 11.17 -8.45
C GLU A 165 27.66 10.00 -7.88
N ARG A 166 28.10 9.45 -6.74
CA ARG A 166 27.41 8.38 -6.01
C ARG A 166 26.02 8.80 -5.61
N GLU A 167 25.89 9.99 -5.02
CA GLU A 167 24.59 10.52 -4.59
C GLU A 167 23.65 10.72 -5.78
N ALA A 168 24.11 11.38 -6.84
CA ALA A 168 23.30 11.63 -8.03
C ALA A 168 22.84 10.32 -8.69
N LYS A 169 23.76 9.34 -8.84
CA LYS A 169 23.43 8.04 -9.40
C LYS A 169 22.45 7.27 -8.53
N SER A 170 22.63 7.25 -7.22
CA SER A 170 21.73 6.53 -6.31
C SER A 170 20.30 7.07 -6.33
N ILE A 171 20.13 8.38 -6.50
CA ILE A 171 18.82 9.02 -6.67
C ILE A 171 18.20 8.59 -8.02
N ASP A 172 18.97 8.59 -9.11
CA ASP A 172 18.49 8.15 -10.43
C ASP A 172 18.08 6.66 -10.41
N ASP A 173 18.89 5.81 -9.77
CA ASP A 173 18.60 4.39 -9.60
C ASP A 173 17.29 4.18 -8.75
N LEU A 174 17.08 5.00 -7.72
CA LEU A 174 15.84 4.99 -6.93
C LEU A 174 14.63 5.42 -7.79
N GLN A 175 14.74 6.48 -8.57
CA GLN A 175 13.67 6.92 -9.46
C GLN A 175 13.36 5.86 -10.54
N THR A 176 14.39 5.22 -11.07
CA THR A 176 14.26 4.11 -12.03
C THR A 176 13.57 2.91 -11.40
N LEU A 177 13.91 2.56 -10.14
CA LEU A 177 13.24 1.52 -9.38
C LEU A 177 11.74 1.82 -9.25
N LEU A 178 11.37 3.02 -8.78
CA LEU A 178 9.98 3.42 -8.61
C LEU A 178 9.22 3.48 -9.93
N ALA A 179 9.83 3.96 -10.99
CA ALA A 179 9.24 3.97 -12.32
C ALA A 179 8.97 2.56 -12.86
N ARG A 180 9.84 1.60 -12.57
CA ARG A 180 9.65 0.19 -12.94
C ARG A 180 8.56 -0.46 -12.13
N VAL A 181 8.61 -0.31 -10.80
CA VAL A 181 7.62 -0.88 -9.87
C VAL A 181 6.23 -0.31 -10.13
N GLY A 182 6.11 1.00 -10.30
CA GLY A 182 4.82 1.67 -10.52
C GLY A 182 4.16 1.40 -11.88
N ARG A 183 4.79 0.61 -12.74
CA ARG A 183 4.23 0.13 -14.04
C ARG A 183 3.79 -1.32 -14.03
N GLN A 184 4.07 -2.06 -12.95
CA GLN A 184 3.63 -3.45 -12.75
C GLN A 184 2.14 -3.50 -12.43
#